data_78e7cf70d94ff62ae4cffd1ff48bc5e3
#
_entry.id   78e7cf70d94ff62ae4cffd1ff48bc5e3
#
_cell.length_a   1.000
_cell.length_b   1.000
_cell.length_c   1.000
_cell.angle_alpha   90.00
_cell.angle_beta   90.00
_cell.angle_gamma   90.00
#
_symmetry.space_group_name_H-M   'P 1'
#
loop_
_entity.id
_entity.type
_entity.pdbx_description
1 polymer ?
#
loop_
_entity_poly.entity_id
_entity_poly.type
_entity_poly.pdbx_seq_one_letter_code
_entity_poly.pdbx_strand_id
1 'polypeptide(L)'
;MVKVKEEDLALILPDREFALDLLRRLKVPYSVRRHSIKVADKAVEIANKITKAKVNINLVEIGALLHDIGRSKTHGFKHALIGGKILRARGFPEELARVCETHILGGLDKEDAQSVGLPSKNYIPLTLEEKIICLADKLLAGRRPVSLKNRFDIWFNKYGKTKILMKANKRVESIQKEIESLM
;
A
#
# COMPACT_ATOMS: atom_id res chain seq x y z
N MET A 1 20.39 6.97 -34.80
CA MET A 1 20.04 6.55 -33.42
C MET A 1 18.79 7.31 -32.99
N VAL A 2 17.64 6.65 -32.97
CA VAL A 2 16.39 7.23 -32.52
C VAL A 2 16.47 7.26 -30.98
N LYS A 3 16.48 8.47 -30.38
CA LYS A 3 16.31 8.64 -28.93
C LYS A 3 14.86 8.24 -28.59
N VAL A 4 14.67 7.04 -28.10
CA VAL A 4 13.43 6.66 -27.42
C VAL A 4 13.33 7.57 -26.21
N LYS A 5 12.27 8.39 -26.12
CA LYS A 5 12.02 9.21 -24.94
C LYS A 5 11.72 8.25 -23.78
N GLU A 6 12.31 8.50 -22.61
CA GLU A 6 12.06 7.69 -21.39
C GLU A 6 10.59 7.62 -20.98
N GLU A 7 9.73 8.48 -21.54
CA GLU A 7 8.28 8.54 -21.31
C GLU A 7 7.49 7.40 -22.00
N ASP A 8 8.09 6.67 -22.94
CA ASP A 8 7.42 5.63 -23.75
C ASP A 8 7.65 4.19 -23.28
N LEU A 9 8.41 3.97 -22.20
CA LEU A 9 8.52 2.67 -21.57
C LEU A 9 7.28 2.46 -20.68
N ALA A 10 6.21 1.93 -21.28
CA ALA A 10 5.05 1.49 -20.52
C ALA A 10 5.50 0.57 -19.39
N LEU A 11 5.15 0.92 -18.13
CA LEU A 11 5.46 0.12 -16.95
C LEU A 11 4.89 -1.29 -17.14
N ILE A 12 5.74 -2.28 -17.31
CA ILE A 12 5.33 -3.67 -17.50
C ILE A 12 4.90 -4.23 -16.15
N LEU A 13 3.60 -4.23 -15.90
CA LEU A 13 3.00 -4.80 -14.69
C LEU A 13 2.47 -6.22 -14.98
N PRO A 14 2.52 -7.13 -14.01
CA PRO A 14 1.84 -8.42 -14.14
C PRO A 14 0.33 -8.19 -14.20
N ASP A 15 -0.39 -9.15 -14.76
CA ASP A 15 -1.85 -9.15 -14.67
C ASP A 15 -2.35 -9.61 -13.28
N ARG A 16 -3.65 -9.47 -13.06
CA ARG A 16 -4.31 -9.85 -11.80
C ARG A 16 -4.13 -11.34 -11.49
N GLU A 17 -4.24 -12.20 -12.50
CA GLU A 17 -4.17 -13.65 -12.32
C GLU A 17 -2.75 -14.07 -11.88
N PHE A 18 -1.74 -13.53 -12.54
CA PHE A 18 -0.35 -13.75 -12.16
C PHE A 18 -0.06 -13.25 -10.72
N ALA A 19 -0.56 -12.05 -10.35
CA ALA A 19 -0.37 -11.53 -9.01
C ALA A 19 -0.99 -12.44 -7.93
N LEU A 20 -2.20 -12.96 -8.17
CA LEU A 20 -2.88 -13.90 -7.27
C LEU A 20 -2.15 -15.24 -7.18
N ASP A 21 -1.62 -15.75 -8.29
CA ASP A 21 -0.83 -16.98 -8.32
C ASP A 21 0.50 -16.81 -7.60
N LEU A 22 1.18 -15.68 -7.78
CA LEU A 22 2.40 -15.33 -7.04
C LEU A 22 2.18 -15.36 -5.51
N LEU A 23 1.07 -14.79 -5.04
CA LEU A 23 0.70 -14.84 -3.62
C LEU A 23 0.51 -16.27 -3.12
N ARG A 24 -0.07 -17.17 -3.94
CA ARG A 24 -0.24 -18.60 -3.61
C ARG A 24 1.11 -19.32 -3.57
N ARG A 25 1.94 -19.15 -4.60
CA ARG A 25 3.28 -19.77 -4.70
C ARG A 25 4.19 -19.38 -3.55
N LEU A 26 4.12 -18.12 -3.12
CA LEU A 26 4.89 -17.63 -1.97
C LEU A 26 4.26 -18.00 -0.62
N LYS A 27 3.17 -18.77 -0.62
CA LYS A 27 2.47 -19.21 0.58
C LYS A 27 2.03 -18.06 1.49
N VAL A 28 1.65 -16.91 0.90
CA VAL A 28 1.01 -15.84 1.66
C VAL A 28 -0.25 -16.41 2.33
N PRO A 29 -0.47 -16.18 3.64
CA PRO A 29 -1.61 -16.74 4.37
C PRO A 29 -2.94 -16.46 3.68
N TYR A 30 -3.87 -17.41 3.71
CA TYR A 30 -5.16 -17.30 3.03
C TYR A 30 -5.95 -16.05 3.45
N SER A 31 -5.95 -15.73 4.76
CA SER A 31 -6.61 -14.53 5.29
C SER A 31 -6.04 -13.24 4.72
N VAL A 32 -4.70 -13.17 4.53
CA VAL A 32 -4.01 -12.03 3.94
C VAL A 32 -4.34 -11.91 2.45
N ARG A 33 -4.31 -13.03 1.70
CA ARG A 33 -4.70 -13.01 0.28
C ARG A 33 -6.14 -12.51 0.07
N ARG A 34 -7.07 -12.93 0.94
CA ARG A 34 -8.46 -12.46 0.91
C ARG A 34 -8.60 -10.99 1.30
N HIS A 35 -7.76 -10.51 2.21
CA HIS A 35 -7.67 -9.10 2.55
C HIS A 35 -7.15 -8.30 1.34
N SER A 36 -6.02 -8.70 0.75
CA SER A 36 -5.43 -8.01 -0.40
C SER A 36 -6.38 -7.88 -1.59
N ILE A 37 -7.21 -8.91 -1.86
CA ILE A 37 -8.25 -8.82 -2.88
C ILE A 37 -9.25 -7.71 -2.54
N LYS A 38 -9.71 -7.63 -1.28
CA LYS A 38 -10.65 -6.58 -0.85
C LYS A 38 -10.02 -5.19 -0.89
N VAL A 39 -8.73 -5.09 -0.56
CA VAL A 39 -7.98 -3.81 -0.69
C VAL A 39 -7.90 -3.41 -2.17
N ALA A 40 -7.62 -4.35 -3.07
CA ALA A 40 -7.56 -4.07 -4.51
C ALA A 40 -8.92 -3.60 -5.06
N ASP A 41 -10.02 -4.31 -4.72
CA ASP A 41 -11.37 -3.91 -5.10
C ASP A 41 -11.68 -2.48 -4.61
N LYS A 42 -11.33 -2.16 -3.36
CA LYS A 42 -11.56 -0.83 -2.76
C LYS A 42 -10.65 0.25 -3.35
N ALA A 43 -9.40 -0.07 -3.64
CA ALA A 43 -8.45 0.86 -4.23
C ALA A 43 -8.87 1.25 -5.66
N VAL A 44 -9.30 0.28 -6.48
CA VAL A 44 -9.83 0.54 -7.82
C VAL A 44 -11.12 1.34 -7.77
N GLU A 45 -12.03 1.05 -6.80
CA GLU A 45 -13.24 1.87 -6.58
C GLU A 45 -12.90 3.33 -6.32
N ILE A 46 -11.89 3.60 -5.46
CA ILE A 46 -11.43 4.97 -5.15
C ILE A 46 -10.80 5.60 -6.38
N ALA A 47 -9.90 4.90 -7.07
CA ALA A 47 -9.18 5.40 -8.23
C ALA A 47 -10.14 5.82 -9.37
N ASN A 48 -11.20 5.03 -9.61
CA ASN A 48 -12.20 5.33 -10.64
C ASN A 48 -13.08 6.56 -10.33
N LYS A 49 -13.09 7.05 -9.10
CA LYS A 49 -13.80 8.28 -8.72
C LYS A 49 -12.95 9.55 -8.92
N ILE A 50 -11.65 9.39 -9.14
CA ILE A 50 -10.74 10.52 -9.35
C ILE A 50 -10.90 11.01 -10.79
N THR A 51 -11.31 12.28 -10.94
CA THR A 51 -11.54 12.90 -12.25
C THR A 51 -10.56 14.04 -12.54
N LYS A 52 -9.91 14.61 -11.52
CA LYS A 52 -9.04 15.79 -11.65
C LYS A 52 -7.55 15.45 -11.73
N ALA A 53 -7.20 14.16 -11.75
CA ALA A 53 -5.82 13.71 -11.89
C ALA A 53 -5.74 12.39 -12.66
N LYS A 54 -4.63 12.16 -13.35
CA LYS A 54 -4.38 10.87 -14.02
C LYS A 54 -3.94 9.84 -12.99
N VAL A 55 -4.54 8.66 -13.00
CA VAL A 55 -4.22 7.53 -12.13
C VAL A 55 -3.92 6.30 -12.98
N ASN A 56 -2.85 5.58 -12.68
CA ASN A 56 -2.57 4.29 -13.27
C ASN A 56 -3.38 3.20 -12.53
N ILE A 57 -4.58 2.90 -13.03
CA ILE A 57 -5.51 1.94 -12.42
C ILE A 57 -4.88 0.54 -12.30
N ASN A 58 -4.10 0.12 -13.30
CA ASN A 58 -3.43 -1.18 -13.26
C ASN A 58 -2.38 -1.23 -12.14
N LEU A 59 -1.58 -0.17 -11.95
CA LEU A 59 -0.63 -0.08 -10.84
C LEU A 59 -1.35 -0.09 -9.48
N VAL A 60 -2.49 0.60 -9.38
CA VAL A 60 -3.33 0.59 -8.16
C VAL A 60 -3.82 -0.82 -7.86
N GLU A 61 -4.37 -1.53 -8.83
CA GLU A 61 -4.90 -2.89 -8.65
C GLU A 61 -3.80 -3.87 -8.24
N ILE A 62 -2.73 -3.94 -9.04
CA ILE A 62 -1.64 -4.90 -8.83
C ILE A 62 -0.86 -4.55 -7.55
N GLY A 63 -0.59 -3.27 -7.30
CA GLY A 63 0.04 -2.81 -6.07
C GLY A 63 -0.78 -3.18 -4.85
N ALA A 64 -2.09 -2.98 -4.88
CA ALA A 64 -2.99 -3.36 -3.79
C ALA A 64 -3.05 -4.88 -3.56
N LEU A 65 -3.02 -5.70 -4.62
CA LEU A 65 -2.92 -7.15 -4.48
C LEU A 65 -1.62 -7.58 -3.80
N LEU A 66 -0.51 -6.92 -4.11
CA LEU A 66 0.83 -7.33 -3.67
C LEU A 66 1.32 -6.58 -2.41
N HIS A 67 0.62 -5.56 -1.89
CA HIS A 67 1.10 -4.70 -0.80
C HIS A 67 1.56 -5.49 0.44
N ASP A 68 0.91 -6.57 0.74
CA ASP A 68 1.15 -7.44 1.91
C ASP A 68 1.93 -8.73 1.59
N ILE A 69 2.57 -8.84 0.40
CA ILE A 69 3.29 -10.06 -0.05
C ILE A 69 4.39 -10.49 0.93
N GLY A 70 5.01 -9.56 1.65
CA GLY A 70 6.03 -9.85 2.65
C GLY A 70 5.52 -10.60 3.87
N ARG A 71 4.20 -10.69 4.07
CA ARG A 71 3.57 -11.54 5.10
C ARG A 71 3.72 -13.04 4.84
N SER A 72 4.25 -13.40 3.68
CA SER A 72 4.76 -14.76 3.43
C SER A 72 5.96 -15.12 4.32
N LYS A 73 6.63 -14.13 4.93
CA LYS A 73 7.85 -14.30 5.73
C LYS A 73 7.73 -13.79 7.17
N THR A 74 6.96 -12.72 7.41
CA THR A 74 6.82 -12.10 8.73
C THR A 74 5.50 -11.31 8.84
N HIS A 75 4.98 -11.15 10.08
CA HIS A 75 3.73 -10.45 10.37
C HIS A 75 3.90 -9.07 11.02
N GLY A 76 5.10 -8.72 11.50
CA GLY A 76 5.40 -7.39 12.08
C GLY A 76 5.65 -6.32 11.02
N PHE A 77 6.10 -5.14 11.44
CA PHE A 77 6.40 -4.01 10.53
C PHE A 77 7.37 -4.37 9.40
N LYS A 78 8.27 -5.33 9.64
CA LYS A 78 9.26 -5.78 8.64
C LYS A 78 8.65 -6.37 7.37
N HIS A 79 7.36 -6.79 7.38
CA HIS A 79 6.74 -7.34 6.16
C HIS A 79 6.74 -6.34 5.00
N ALA A 80 6.63 -5.04 5.26
CA ALA A 80 6.70 -3.99 4.23
C ALA A 80 8.03 -4.04 3.46
N LEU A 81 9.15 -4.01 4.19
CA LEU A 81 10.48 -4.08 3.57
C LEU A 81 10.76 -5.42 2.90
N ILE A 82 10.30 -6.50 3.51
CA ILE A 82 10.45 -7.84 2.93
C ILE A 82 9.62 -7.94 1.66
N GLY A 83 8.43 -7.35 1.61
CA GLY A 83 7.60 -7.26 0.40
C GLY A 83 8.34 -6.55 -0.73
N GLY A 84 8.87 -5.36 -0.47
CA GLY A 84 9.66 -4.62 -1.45
C GLY A 84 10.87 -5.41 -1.95
N LYS A 85 11.63 -6.06 -1.04
CA LYS A 85 12.77 -6.93 -1.42
C LYS A 85 12.34 -8.10 -2.27
N ILE A 86 11.21 -8.76 -1.95
CA ILE A 86 10.67 -9.90 -2.72
C ILE A 86 10.36 -9.47 -4.16
N LEU A 87 9.76 -8.28 -4.35
CA LEU A 87 9.38 -7.78 -5.67
C LEU A 87 10.61 -7.38 -6.47
N ARG A 88 11.54 -6.60 -5.89
CA ARG A 88 12.81 -6.22 -6.56
C ARG A 88 13.63 -7.44 -6.99
N ALA A 89 13.77 -8.43 -6.11
CA ALA A 89 14.52 -9.66 -6.42
C ALA A 89 13.89 -10.49 -7.57
N ARG A 90 12.65 -10.19 -7.95
CA ARG A 90 11.93 -10.82 -9.07
C ARG A 90 11.85 -9.94 -10.30
N GLY A 91 12.53 -8.79 -10.30
CA GLY A 91 12.54 -7.85 -11.42
C GLY A 91 11.24 -7.08 -11.61
N PHE A 92 10.37 -7.00 -10.58
CA PHE A 92 9.19 -6.14 -10.65
C PHE A 92 9.57 -4.66 -10.56
N PRO A 93 8.75 -3.78 -11.18
CA PRO A 93 8.95 -2.34 -11.12
C PRO A 93 9.06 -1.80 -9.70
N GLU A 94 9.88 -0.75 -9.54
CA GLU A 94 10.15 -0.12 -8.23
C GLU A 94 8.87 0.40 -7.58
N GLU A 95 7.90 0.85 -8.36
CA GLU A 95 6.61 1.36 -7.91
C GLU A 95 5.85 0.31 -7.08
N LEU A 96 5.86 -0.96 -7.50
CA LEU A 96 5.25 -2.05 -6.73
C LEU A 96 6.01 -2.32 -5.41
N ALA A 97 7.33 -2.25 -5.44
CA ALA A 97 8.14 -2.42 -4.24
C ALA A 97 7.88 -1.29 -3.23
N ARG A 98 7.77 -0.05 -3.72
CA ARG A 98 7.43 1.12 -2.90
C ARG A 98 6.04 1.02 -2.27
N VAL A 99 5.03 0.54 -3.00
CA VAL A 99 3.70 0.29 -2.43
C VAL A 99 3.79 -0.61 -1.19
N CYS A 100 4.58 -1.69 -1.25
CA CYS A 100 4.81 -2.54 -0.07
C CYS A 100 5.43 -1.75 1.09
N GLU A 101 6.43 -0.92 0.81
CA GLU A 101 7.20 -0.22 1.83
C GLU A 101 6.44 0.95 2.48
N THR A 102 5.50 1.57 1.77
CA THR A 102 4.88 2.84 2.16
C THR A 102 3.46 2.71 2.72
N HIS A 103 2.81 1.53 2.60
CA HIS A 103 1.41 1.38 3.00
C HIS A 103 1.18 1.38 4.52
N ILE A 104 2.17 1.02 5.35
CA ILE A 104 1.98 0.86 6.80
C ILE A 104 1.68 2.20 7.47
N LEU A 105 0.61 2.27 8.27
CA LEU A 105 0.27 3.41 9.13
C LEU A 105 0.24 4.78 8.43
N GLY A 106 -0.12 4.82 7.16
CA GLY A 106 -0.07 6.07 6.39
C GLY A 106 1.35 6.50 6.00
N GLY A 107 2.28 5.56 6.03
CA GLY A 107 3.71 5.76 5.90
C GLY A 107 4.40 5.97 7.25
N LEU A 108 5.72 5.82 7.24
CA LEU A 108 6.60 6.04 8.38
C LEU A 108 7.68 7.06 8.02
N ASP A 109 7.84 8.10 8.82
CA ASP A 109 9.03 8.95 8.72
C ASP A 109 10.26 8.27 9.35
N LYS A 110 11.43 8.89 9.26
CA LYS A 110 12.69 8.32 9.76
C LYS A 110 12.62 7.93 11.24
N GLU A 111 12.01 8.76 12.08
CA GLU A 111 11.88 8.51 13.52
C GLU A 111 10.92 7.35 13.79
N ASP A 112 9.76 7.36 13.10
CA ASP A 112 8.77 6.28 13.21
C ASP A 112 9.38 4.94 12.76
N ALA A 113 10.10 4.92 11.63
CA ALA A 113 10.77 3.74 11.12
C ALA A 113 11.77 3.17 12.14
N GLN A 114 12.63 4.04 12.69
CA GLN A 114 13.59 3.64 13.70
C GLN A 114 12.91 3.10 14.97
N SER A 115 11.82 3.73 15.41
CA SER A 115 11.09 3.32 16.63
C SER A 115 10.46 1.93 16.52
N VAL A 116 10.20 1.44 15.30
CA VAL A 116 9.65 0.10 15.03
C VAL A 116 10.70 -0.90 14.52
N GLY A 117 12.00 -0.55 14.61
CA GLY A 117 13.11 -1.43 14.25
C GLY A 117 13.33 -1.59 12.74
N LEU A 118 12.92 -0.60 11.95
CA LEU A 118 13.21 -0.49 10.51
C LEU A 118 14.40 0.45 10.27
N PRO A 119 15.08 0.36 9.10
CA PRO A 119 16.12 1.32 8.72
C PRO A 119 15.59 2.76 8.76
N SER A 120 16.40 3.69 9.28
CA SER A 120 16.04 5.10 9.46
C SER A 120 15.99 5.84 8.12
N LYS A 121 14.90 5.66 7.38
CA LYS A 121 14.56 6.40 6.16
C LYS A 121 13.07 6.69 6.10
N ASN A 122 12.66 7.58 5.19
CA ASN A 122 11.24 7.89 4.97
C ASN A 122 10.58 6.81 4.11
N TYR A 123 9.46 6.28 4.60
CA TYR A 123 8.56 5.36 3.91
C TYR A 123 7.18 6.01 3.74
N ILE A 124 7.15 7.27 3.35
CA ILE A 124 5.91 8.04 3.16
C ILE A 124 5.37 7.78 1.74
N PRO A 125 4.07 7.54 1.55
CA PRO A 125 3.45 7.48 0.24
C PRO A 125 3.62 8.82 -0.50
N LEU A 126 4.20 8.79 -1.71
CA LEU A 126 4.47 9.99 -2.50
C LEU A 126 3.55 10.09 -3.71
N THR A 127 3.37 8.99 -4.46
CA THR A 127 2.53 8.99 -5.65
C THR A 127 1.05 8.85 -5.28
N LEU A 128 0.17 9.22 -6.20
CA LEU A 128 -1.28 9.11 -5.99
C LEU A 128 -1.69 7.65 -5.84
N GLU A 129 -1.07 6.73 -6.59
CA GLU A 129 -1.31 5.31 -6.49
C GLU A 129 -0.91 4.74 -5.12
N GLU A 130 0.27 5.12 -4.59
CA GLU A 130 0.70 4.75 -3.23
C GLU A 130 -0.30 5.23 -2.18
N LYS A 131 -0.79 6.47 -2.30
CA LYS A 131 -1.78 7.07 -1.38
C LYS A 131 -3.13 6.37 -1.45
N ILE A 132 -3.62 6.06 -2.66
CA ILE A 132 -4.89 5.35 -2.88
C ILE A 132 -4.83 3.97 -2.21
N ILE A 133 -3.77 3.21 -2.44
CA ILE A 133 -3.61 1.87 -1.86
C ILE A 133 -3.49 1.95 -0.34
N CYS A 134 -2.71 2.89 0.16
CA CYS A 134 -2.57 3.13 1.59
C CYS A 134 -3.92 3.45 2.25
N LEU A 135 -4.75 4.33 1.65
CA LEU A 135 -6.08 4.67 2.14
C LEU A 135 -7.02 3.46 2.09
N ALA A 136 -7.07 2.76 0.95
CA ALA A 136 -7.94 1.60 0.76
C ALA A 136 -7.70 0.51 1.82
N ASP A 137 -6.44 0.23 2.16
CA ASP A 137 -6.10 -0.70 3.23
C ASP A 137 -6.66 -0.23 4.60
N LYS A 138 -6.62 1.07 4.89
CA LYS A 138 -7.13 1.60 6.17
C LYS A 138 -8.67 1.64 6.24
N LEU A 139 -9.34 1.65 5.10
CA LEU A 139 -10.80 1.55 5.03
C LEU A 139 -11.34 0.12 5.18
N LEU A 140 -10.48 -0.84 5.50
CA LEU A 140 -10.83 -2.24 5.73
C LEU A 140 -10.27 -2.75 7.07
N ALA A 141 -11.11 -3.35 7.91
CA ALA A 141 -10.70 -4.13 9.09
C ALA A 141 -10.75 -5.63 8.71
N GLY A 142 -9.59 -6.16 8.33
CA GLY A 142 -9.51 -7.46 7.66
C GLY A 142 -10.21 -7.41 6.30
N ARG A 143 -11.46 -7.90 6.23
CA ARG A 143 -12.28 -7.86 5.00
C ARG A 143 -13.54 -7.00 5.11
N ARG A 144 -13.78 -6.41 6.29
CA ARG A 144 -14.97 -5.61 6.55
C ARG A 144 -14.67 -4.15 6.28
N PRO A 145 -15.49 -3.45 5.49
CA PRO A 145 -15.39 -2.00 5.33
C PRO A 145 -15.57 -1.30 6.68
N VAL A 146 -14.74 -0.31 6.93
CA VAL A 146 -14.81 0.55 8.12
C VAL A 146 -14.54 1.99 7.74
N SER A 147 -15.07 2.95 8.50
CA SER A 147 -14.63 4.34 8.35
C SER A 147 -13.21 4.51 8.90
N LEU A 148 -12.51 5.53 8.41
CA LEU A 148 -11.16 5.83 8.91
C LEU A 148 -11.19 6.10 10.43
N LYS A 149 -12.20 6.84 10.92
CA LYS A 149 -12.41 7.07 12.34
C LYS A 149 -12.49 5.75 13.12
N ASN A 150 -13.38 4.84 12.70
CA ASN A 150 -13.55 3.56 13.38
C ASN A 150 -12.27 2.71 13.33
N ARG A 151 -11.50 2.76 12.21
CA ARG A 151 -10.22 2.08 12.11
C ARG A 151 -9.25 2.55 13.19
N PHE A 152 -9.09 3.85 13.35
CA PHE A 152 -8.18 4.40 14.36
C PHE A 152 -8.70 4.27 15.78
N ASP A 153 -10.02 4.35 16.01
CA ASP A 153 -10.62 4.06 17.32
C ASP A 153 -10.30 2.62 17.79
N ILE A 154 -10.40 1.62 16.88
CA ILE A 154 -9.98 0.23 17.16
C ILE A 154 -8.51 0.16 17.55
N TRP A 155 -7.62 0.85 16.82
CA TRP A 155 -6.20 0.84 17.12
C TRP A 155 -5.85 1.59 18.40
N PHE A 156 -6.48 2.74 18.66
CA PHE A 156 -6.29 3.49 19.91
C PHE A 156 -6.75 2.69 21.13
N ASN A 157 -7.87 1.98 21.02
CA ASN A 157 -8.37 1.11 22.10
C ASN A 157 -7.43 -0.07 22.35
N LYS A 158 -6.84 -0.63 21.30
CA LYS A 158 -5.97 -1.82 21.42
C LYS A 158 -4.53 -1.49 21.82
N TYR A 159 -3.96 -0.40 21.33
CA TYR A 159 -2.54 -0.07 21.47
C TYR A 159 -2.27 1.24 22.20
N GLY A 160 -3.31 1.95 22.62
CA GLY A 160 -3.21 3.30 23.18
C GLY A 160 -2.99 4.38 22.12
N LYS A 161 -3.13 5.64 22.53
CA LYS A 161 -2.85 6.81 21.68
C LYS A 161 -1.34 7.11 21.62
N THR A 162 -0.57 6.17 21.09
CA THR A 162 0.87 6.33 20.95
C THR A 162 1.22 7.44 19.93
N LYS A 163 2.41 8.06 20.06
CA LYS A 163 2.91 9.10 19.14
C LYS A 163 2.82 8.65 17.67
N ILE A 164 3.24 7.41 17.37
CA ILE A 164 3.22 6.85 16.01
C ILE A 164 1.79 6.70 15.47
N LEU A 165 0.84 6.22 16.27
CA LEU A 165 -0.56 6.08 15.84
C LEU A 165 -1.24 7.43 15.65
N MET A 166 -0.94 8.43 16.49
CA MET A 166 -1.45 9.79 16.31
C MET A 166 -0.92 10.44 15.03
N LYS A 167 0.38 10.26 14.71
CA LYS A 167 0.97 10.71 13.45
C LYS A 167 0.34 9.98 12.26
N ALA A 168 0.15 8.65 12.37
CA ALA A 168 -0.49 7.83 11.35
C ALA A 168 -1.91 8.32 11.05
N ASN A 169 -2.74 8.59 12.08
CA ASN A 169 -4.09 9.09 11.90
C ASN A 169 -4.10 10.39 11.08
N LYS A 170 -3.28 11.38 11.49
CA LYS A 170 -3.17 12.67 10.79
C LYS A 170 -2.73 12.50 9.32
N ARG A 171 -1.76 11.59 9.05
CA ARG A 171 -1.30 11.34 7.67
C ARG A 171 -2.39 10.73 6.80
N VAL A 172 -3.09 9.72 7.30
CA VAL A 172 -4.15 9.06 6.52
C VAL A 172 -5.36 9.98 6.33
N GLU A 173 -5.72 10.83 7.31
CA GLU A 173 -6.73 11.87 7.14
C GLU A 173 -6.31 12.89 6.07
N SER A 174 -5.04 13.30 6.03
CA SER A 174 -4.53 14.19 4.99
C SER A 174 -4.58 13.54 3.60
N ILE A 175 -4.19 12.26 3.50
CA ILE A 175 -4.29 11.47 2.26
C ILE A 175 -5.75 11.37 1.81
N GLN A 176 -6.68 11.09 2.72
CA GLN A 176 -8.10 11.01 2.39
C GLN A 176 -8.62 12.34 1.83
N LYS A 177 -8.34 13.47 2.49
CA LYS A 177 -8.73 14.80 2.02
C LYS A 177 -8.16 15.15 0.66
N GLU A 178 -6.88 14.82 0.43
CA GLU A 178 -6.23 15.02 -0.87
C GLU A 178 -6.95 14.22 -1.97
N ILE A 179 -7.22 12.94 -1.75
CA ILE A 179 -7.91 12.07 -2.71
C ILE A 179 -9.34 12.58 -2.96
N GLU A 180 -10.09 12.93 -1.91
CA GLU A 180 -11.45 13.46 -2.02
C GLU A 180 -11.50 14.77 -2.82
N SER A 181 -10.47 15.62 -2.72
CA SER A 181 -10.39 16.87 -3.50
C SER A 181 -10.18 16.64 -5.01
N LEU A 182 -9.71 15.44 -5.39
CA LEU A 182 -9.46 15.05 -6.77
C LEU A 182 -10.65 14.31 -7.42
N MET A 183 -11.67 13.99 -6.66
CA MET A 183 -12.93 13.43 -7.13
C MET A 183 -13.87 14.55 -7.62
#